data_e9300dff76717b8858d4fdf1753a67a5
#
_entry.id   e9300dff76717b8858d4fdf1753a67a5
#
_cell.length_a   1.000
_cell.length_b   1.000
_cell.length_c   1.000
_cell.angle_alpha   90.00
_cell.angle_beta   90.00
_cell.angle_gamma   90.00
#
_symmetry.space_group_name_H-M   'P 1'
#
loop_
_entity.id
_entity.type
_entity.pdbx_description
1 polymer ?
#
loop_
_entity_poly.entity_id
_entity_poly.type
_entity_poly.pdbx_seq_one_letter_code
_entity_poly.pdbx_strand_id
1 'polypeptide(L)'
;MLYSAHDDGTRKPSDAALKQCLEEMLSLPARGPVYLVIDALDECPNHSGMPTAREDVLHLVNYLINLRLPNTHICVTSRPEIDIQTALEPLTSLCVSLHNQSGQNRDIADYISSVVYSDPNMQRWHEEDKKLVIETLSERADGM
;
A
#
# COMPACT_ATOMS: atom_id res chain seq x y z
N MET A 1 -14.57 -18.63 19.51
CA MET A 1 -14.39 -18.05 18.15
C MET A 1 -15.04 -16.68 18.12
N LEU A 2 -14.39 -15.68 17.48
CA LEU A 2 -14.82 -14.28 17.53
C LEU A 2 -16.25 -14.06 17.03
N TYR A 3 -16.63 -14.73 15.93
CA TYR A 3 -17.95 -14.61 15.31
C TYR A 3 -19.10 -14.97 16.26
N SER A 4 -19.02 -16.12 16.91
CA SER A 4 -20.06 -16.58 17.86
C SER A 4 -20.13 -15.73 19.14
N ALA A 5 -19.01 -15.15 19.57
CA ALA A 5 -18.95 -14.27 20.74
C ALA A 5 -19.58 -12.87 20.48
N HIS A 6 -19.90 -12.57 19.20
CA HIS A 6 -20.45 -11.29 18.78
C HIS A 6 -21.79 -11.45 18.05
N ASP A 7 -22.66 -12.28 18.61
CA ASP A 7 -24.04 -12.51 18.15
C ASP A 7 -24.09 -12.84 16.64
N ASP A 8 -23.24 -13.79 16.21
CA ASP A 8 -23.12 -14.25 14.81
C ASP A 8 -22.91 -13.09 13.81
N GLY A 9 -22.07 -12.12 14.21
CA GLY A 9 -21.66 -11.01 13.36
C GLY A 9 -22.57 -9.77 13.41
N THR A 10 -23.61 -9.78 14.22
CA THR A 10 -24.50 -8.61 14.37
C THR A 10 -23.91 -7.52 15.26
N ARG A 11 -22.98 -7.89 16.15
CA ARG A 11 -22.27 -6.96 17.04
C ARG A 11 -20.84 -6.77 16.59
N LYS A 12 -20.44 -5.53 16.36
CA LYS A 12 -19.06 -5.20 15.98
C LYS A 12 -18.10 -5.53 17.14
N PRO A 13 -17.02 -6.32 16.91
CA PRO A 13 -15.99 -6.53 17.90
C PRO A 13 -15.26 -5.24 18.28
N SER A 14 -14.72 -5.18 19.50
CA SER A 14 -13.82 -4.10 19.87
C SER A 14 -12.46 -4.27 19.18
N ASP A 15 -11.72 -3.19 19.02
CA ASP A 15 -10.38 -3.21 18.40
C ASP A 15 -9.42 -4.11 19.18
N ALA A 16 -9.55 -4.15 20.52
CA ALA A 16 -8.79 -5.06 21.37
C ALA A 16 -9.09 -6.53 21.06
N ALA A 17 -10.37 -6.88 20.85
CA ALA A 17 -10.77 -8.25 20.50
C ALA A 17 -10.29 -8.64 19.10
N LEU A 18 -10.32 -7.70 18.14
CA LEU A 18 -9.79 -7.93 16.79
C LEU A 18 -8.27 -8.14 16.82
N LYS A 19 -7.55 -7.31 17.58
CA LYS A 19 -6.09 -7.42 17.76
C LYS A 19 -5.70 -8.74 18.39
N GLN A 20 -6.38 -9.17 19.45
CA GLN A 20 -6.15 -10.45 20.08
C GLN A 20 -6.43 -11.62 19.12
N CYS A 21 -7.53 -11.58 18.37
CA CYS A 21 -7.84 -12.59 17.38
C CYS A 21 -6.76 -12.70 16.29
N LEU A 22 -6.28 -11.56 15.78
CA LEU A 22 -5.20 -11.53 14.82
C LEU A 22 -3.92 -12.16 15.39
N GLU A 23 -3.56 -11.82 16.62
CA GLU A 23 -2.39 -12.39 17.31
C GLU A 23 -2.52 -13.91 17.46
N GLU A 24 -3.68 -14.40 17.93
CA GLU A 24 -3.96 -15.83 18.04
C GLU A 24 -3.85 -16.54 16.68
N MET A 25 -4.41 -15.96 15.62
CA MET A 25 -4.30 -16.48 14.26
C MET A 25 -2.85 -16.49 13.77
N LEU A 26 -2.08 -15.47 14.05
CA LEU A 26 -0.67 -15.36 13.68
C LEU A 26 0.22 -16.31 14.49
N SER A 27 -0.19 -16.72 15.65
CA SER A 27 0.56 -17.60 16.57
C SER A 27 0.23 -19.09 16.40
N LEU A 28 -0.66 -19.47 15.49
CA LEU A 28 -1.03 -20.88 15.28
C LEU A 28 0.20 -21.72 14.90
N PRO A 29 0.42 -22.86 15.58
CA PRO A 29 1.55 -23.73 15.30
C PRO A 29 1.44 -24.43 13.92
N ALA A 30 2.59 -24.86 13.40
CA ALA A 30 2.70 -25.62 12.14
C ALA A 30 2.17 -24.91 10.89
N ARG A 31 2.19 -23.58 10.87
CA ARG A 31 1.75 -22.77 9.76
C ARG A 31 2.93 -22.43 8.82
N GLY A 32 2.66 -22.41 7.53
CA GLY A 32 3.60 -21.88 6.53
C GLY A 32 3.84 -20.36 6.71
N PRO A 33 4.66 -19.73 5.87
CA PRO A 33 4.89 -18.29 5.92
C PRO A 33 3.58 -17.51 5.74
N VAL A 34 3.42 -16.44 6.50
CA VAL A 34 2.29 -15.52 6.43
C VAL A 34 2.78 -14.19 5.89
N TYR A 35 2.07 -13.66 4.93
CA TYR A 35 2.32 -12.37 4.34
C TYR A 35 1.14 -11.46 4.66
N LEU A 36 1.41 -10.38 5.38
CA LEU A 36 0.46 -9.29 5.63
C LEU A 36 0.79 -8.16 4.66
N VAL A 37 -0.16 -7.75 3.85
CA VAL A 37 -0.02 -6.63 2.93
C VAL A 37 -0.94 -5.51 3.37
N ILE A 38 -0.36 -4.35 3.61
CA ILE A 38 -1.08 -3.09 3.92
C ILE A 38 -0.82 -2.17 2.75
N ASP A 39 -1.83 -2.00 1.92
CA ASP A 39 -1.73 -1.21 0.68
C ASP A 39 -2.21 0.22 0.91
N ALA A 40 -1.56 1.16 0.21
CA ALA A 40 -1.92 2.58 0.17
C ALA A 40 -2.10 3.21 1.58
N LEU A 41 -1.13 3.03 2.47
CA LEU A 41 -1.21 3.54 3.84
C LEU A 41 -1.38 5.07 3.90
N ASP A 42 -0.90 5.80 2.90
CA ASP A 42 -1.08 7.25 2.77
C ASP A 42 -2.55 7.66 2.59
N GLU A 43 -3.42 6.78 2.12
CA GLU A 43 -4.86 7.04 2.00
C GLU A 43 -5.60 6.96 3.35
N CYS A 44 -4.97 6.41 4.39
CA CYS A 44 -5.52 6.47 5.74
C CYS A 44 -5.62 7.91 6.24
N PRO A 45 -6.78 8.35 6.75
CA PRO A 45 -6.96 9.71 7.25
C PRO A 45 -5.97 10.08 8.37
N ASN A 46 -5.28 11.23 8.21
CA ASN A 46 -4.31 11.75 9.18
C ASN A 46 -4.75 13.06 9.85
N HIS A 47 -6.04 13.43 9.79
CA HIS A 47 -6.50 14.76 10.22
C HIS A 47 -7.75 14.77 11.10
N SER A 48 -8.19 13.63 11.62
CA SER A 48 -9.35 13.58 12.52
C SER A 48 -9.15 12.54 13.63
N GLY A 49 -9.27 12.98 14.85
CA GLY A 49 -9.12 12.13 16.04
C GLY A 49 -7.72 12.17 16.64
N MET A 50 -7.59 11.64 17.87
CA MET A 50 -6.32 11.37 18.51
C MET A 50 -6.41 10.03 19.25
N PRO A 51 -5.68 9.00 18.82
CA PRO A 51 -4.83 8.96 17.63
C PRO A 51 -5.62 9.05 16.33
N THR A 52 -4.95 9.41 15.23
CA THR A 52 -5.53 9.38 13.89
C THR A 52 -5.65 7.94 13.38
N ALA A 53 -6.49 7.68 12.38
CA ALA A 53 -6.62 6.33 11.81
C ALA A 53 -5.28 5.82 11.26
N ARG A 54 -4.45 6.71 10.69
CA ARG A 54 -3.11 6.36 10.21
C ARG A 54 -2.17 5.99 11.35
N GLU A 55 -2.16 6.76 12.44
CA GLU A 55 -1.37 6.44 13.63
C GLU A 55 -1.76 5.09 14.23
N ASP A 56 -3.05 4.76 14.28
CA ASP A 56 -3.52 3.46 14.77
C ASP A 56 -2.97 2.31 13.93
N VAL A 57 -2.95 2.46 12.59
CA VAL A 57 -2.36 1.44 11.70
C VAL A 57 -0.85 1.35 11.90
N LEU A 58 -0.13 2.47 12.00
CA LEU A 58 1.30 2.48 12.26
C LEU A 58 1.63 1.83 13.62
N HIS A 59 0.83 2.09 14.65
CA HIS A 59 0.95 1.42 15.95
C HIS A 59 0.71 -0.08 15.86
N LEU A 60 -0.28 -0.51 15.04
CA LEU A 60 -0.54 -1.93 14.81
C LEU A 60 0.64 -2.60 14.12
N VAL A 61 1.22 -1.97 13.08
CA VAL A 61 2.41 -2.49 12.39
C VAL A 61 3.58 -2.65 13.36
N ASN A 62 3.87 -1.63 14.15
CA ASN A 62 4.93 -1.67 15.15
C ASN A 62 4.69 -2.79 16.19
N TYR A 63 3.45 -2.93 16.65
CA TYR A 63 3.08 -4.00 17.58
C TYR A 63 3.33 -5.39 16.97
N LEU A 64 2.87 -5.64 15.74
CA LEU A 64 3.02 -6.93 15.06
C LEU A 64 4.51 -7.30 14.83
N ILE A 65 5.34 -6.31 14.49
CA ILE A 65 6.79 -6.51 14.35
C ILE A 65 7.42 -6.89 15.70
N ASN A 66 7.00 -6.24 16.78
CA ASN A 66 7.53 -6.52 18.13
C ASN A 66 7.10 -7.88 18.69
N LEU A 67 6.05 -8.50 18.16
CA LEU A 67 5.70 -9.89 18.51
C LEU A 67 6.75 -10.90 18.04
N ARG A 68 7.61 -10.54 17.08
CA ARG A 68 8.68 -11.38 16.52
C ARG A 68 8.20 -12.77 16.12
N LEU A 69 7.02 -12.84 15.52
CA LEU A 69 6.42 -14.09 15.09
C LEU A 69 7.25 -14.72 13.96
N PRO A 70 7.63 -15.99 14.08
CA PRO A 70 8.41 -16.67 13.04
C PRO A 70 7.59 -16.78 11.75
N ASN A 71 8.25 -16.66 10.61
CA ASN A 71 7.66 -16.78 9.28
C ASN A 71 6.52 -15.78 8.99
N THR A 72 6.50 -14.63 9.67
CA THR A 72 5.56 -13.54 9.38
C THR A 72 6.30 -12.42 8.66
N HIS A 73 5.79 -12.03 7.51
CA HIS A 73 6.32 -10.98 6.66
C HIS A 73 5.27 -9.89 6.50
N ILE A 74 5.68 -8.64 6.68
CA ILE A 74 4.79 -7.48 6.55
C ILE A 74 5.29 -6.65 5.37
N CYS A 75 4.42 -6.38 4.42
CA CYS A 75 4.67 -5.48 3.29
C CYS A 75 3.72 -4.29 3.43
N VAL A 76 4.28 -3.09 3.37
CA VAL A 76 3.49 -1.84 3.40
C VAL A 76 3.79 -1.08 2.13
N THR A 77 2.75 -0.63 1.43
CA THR A 77 2.88 0.31 0.32
C THR A 77 2.34 1.67 0.72
N SER A 78 2.98 2.74 0.26
CA SER A 78 2.60 4.10 0.57
C SER A 78 3.31 5.09 -0.35
N ARG A 79 2.73 6.26 -0.55
CA ARG A 79 3.48 7.44 -1.02
C ARG A 79 4.51 7.86 0.03
N PRO A 80 5.55 8.62 -0.35
CA PRO A 80 6.62 9.03 0.56
C PRO A 80 6.17 10.18 1.49
N GLU A 81 5.28 9.87 2.41
CA GLU A 81 4.83 10.79 3.47
C GLU A 81 5.81 10.77 4.65
N ILE A 82 6.13 11.93 5.22
CA ILE A 82 7.18 12.09 6.25
C ILE A 82 6.84 11.30 7.52
N ASP A 83 5.59 11.33 7.96
CA ASP A 83 5.12 10.62 9.15
C ASP A 83 5.23 9.10 8.98
N ILE A 84 4.86 8.58 7.82
CA ILE A 84 4.95 7.15 7.48
C ILE A 84 6.43 6.73 7.41
N GLN A 85 7.26 7.49 6.70
CA GLN A 85 8.69 7.21 6.59
C GLN A 85 9.35 7.19 7.97
N THR A 86 9.11 8.21 8.79
CA THR A 86 9.69 8.30 10.15
C THR A 86 9.28 7.12 11.03
N ALA A 87 8.04 6.66 10.92
CA ALA A 87 7.52 5.54 11.71
C ALA A 87 8.03 4.19 11.23
N LEU A 88 8.15 3.98 9.92
CA LEU A 88 8.46 2.67 9.35
C LEU A 88 9.95 2.44 9.07
N GLU A 89 10.73 3.47 8.78
CA GLU A 89 12.15 3.35 8.43
C GLU A 89 12.96 2.56 9.49
N PRO A 90 12.79 2.80 10.81
CA PRO A 90 13.50 2.03 11.83
C PRO A 90 13.10 0.56 11.91
N LEU A 91 11.94 0.21 11.36
CA LEU A 91 11.34 -1.13 11.43
C LEU A 91 11.58 -1.95 10.16
N THR A 92 11.98 -1.29 9.08
CA THR A 92 12.03 -1.87 7.74
C THR A 92 13.36 -2.58 7.50
N SER A 93 13.30 -3.83 7.05
CA SER A 93 14.48 -4.58 6.60
C SER A 93 14.84 -4.32 5.14
N LEU A 94 13.86 -3.95 4.33
CA LEU A 94 14.01 -3.64 2.91
C LEU A 94 13.02 -2.53 2.52
N CYS A 95 13.52 -1.46 1.92
CA CYS A 95 12.71 -0.41 1.33
C CYS A 95 12.98 -0.34 -0.17
N VAL A 96 11.92 -0.32 -0.97
CA VAL A 96 11.99 -0.21 -2.42
C VAL A 96 11.25 1.05 -2.84
N SER A 97 11.99 1.99 -3.44
CA SER A 97 11.39 3.18 -4.05
C SER A 97 11.05 2.89 -5.51
N LEU A 98 9.80 3.07 -5.87
CA LEU A 98 9.36 2.91 -7.26
C LEU A 98 9.69 4.15 -8.11
N HIS A 99 9.83 5.34 -7.50
CA HIS A 99 10.11 6.58 -8.22
C HIS A 99 11.46 6.62 -8.96
N ASN A 100 12.44 5.83 -8.54
CA ASN A 100 13.80 5.87 -9.08
C ASN A 100 14.13 4.70 -10.00
N GLN A 101 13.16 3.94 -10.44
CA GLN A 101 13.42 2.81 -11.33
C GLN A 101 13.30 3.24 -12.80
N SER A 102 14.43 3.34 -13.49
CA SER A 102 14.52 3.67 -14.94
C SER A 102 13.66 2.75 -15.82
N GLY A 103 13.35 1.53 -15.36
CA GLY A 103 12.44 0.60 -16.02
C GLY A 103 10.99 1.09 -16.01
N GLN A 104 10.51 1.62 -14.88
CA GLN A 104 9.13 2.07 -14.73
C GLN A 104 8.81 3.26 -15.64
N ASN A 105 9.69 4.24 -15.75
CA ASN A 105 9.49 5.39 -16.64
C ASN A 105 9.37 4.94 -18.10
N ARG A 106 10.13 3.90 -18.48
CA ARG A 106 10.02 3.31 -19.81
C ARG A 106 8.70 2.59 -20.01
N ASP A 107 8.28 1.77 -19.06
CA ASP A 107 7.00 1.04 -19.12
C ASP A 107 5.80 2.02 -19.20
N ILE A 108 5.86 3.14 -18.46
CA ILE A 108 4.85 4.21 -18.52
C ILE A 108 4.85 4.86 -19.91
N ALA A 109 6.01 5.21 -20.45
CA ALA A 109 6.11 5.82 -21.76
C ALA A 109 5.62 4.89 -22.88
N ASP A 110 5.95 3.60 -22.80
CA ASP A 110 5.49 2.56 -23.74
C ASP A 110 3.97 2.38 -23.64
N TYR A 111 3.41 2.37 -22.42
CA TYR A 111 1.96 2.31 -22.20
C TYR A 111 1.25 3.54 -22.80
N ILE A 112 1.70 4.76 -22.48
CA ILE A 112 1.13 6.00 -22.99
C ILE A 112 1.18 6.00 -24.53
N SER A 113 2.31 5.64 -25.11
CA SER A 113 2.46 5.53 -26.56
C SER A 113 1.47 4.54 -27.16
N SER A 114 1.35 3.36 -26.57
CA SER A 114 0.38 2.35 -27.02
C SER A 114 -1.05 2.88 -27.00
N VAL A 115 -1.46 3.56 -25.94
CA VAL A 115 -2.81 4.15 -25.82
C VAL A 115 -3.02 5.25 -26.88
N VAL A 116 -2.09 6.20 -27.01
CA VAL A 116 -2.21 7.33 -27.94
C VAL A 116 -2.32 6.85 -29.39
N TYR A 117 -1.57 5.81 -29.78
CA TYR A 117 -1.60 5.29 -31.15
C TYR A 117 -2.74 4.30 -31.41
N SER A 118 -3.31 3.68 -30.38
CA SER A 118 -4.43 2.73 -30.54
C SER A 118 -5.81 3.36 -30.39
N ASP A 119 -5.97 4.49 -29.71
CA ASP A 119 -7.26 5.13 -29.49
C ASP A 119 -7.81 5.74 -30.78
N PRO A 120 -9.03 5.33 -31.22
CA PRO A 120 -9.64 5.85 -32.45
C PRO A 120 -9.86 7.38 -32.47
N ASN A 121 -10.03 8.01 -31.30
CA ASN A 121 -10.21 9.44 -31.19
C ASN A 121 -8.90 10.20 -31.41
N MET A 122 -7.78 9.60 -31.00
CA MET A 122 -6.44 10.16 -31.14
C MET A 122 -5.79 9.85 -32.50
N GLN A 123 -6.32 8.89 -33.25
CA GLN A 123 -5.82 8.58 -34.59
C GLN A 123 -5.88 9.75 -35.56
N ARG A 124 -6.81 10.70 -35.36
CA ARG A 124 -7.00 11.90 -36.16
C ARG A 124 -6.08 13.05 -35.83
N TRP A 125 -5.31 12.93 -34.74
CA TRP A 125 -4.39 13.96 -34.29
C TRP A 125 -3.13 14.00 -35.16
N HIS A 126 -2.54 15.17 -35.30
CA HIS A 126 -1.22 15.30 -35.95
C HIS A 126 -0.15 14.57 -35.14
N GLU A 127 0.86 14.06 -35.82
CA GLU A 127 1.95 13.32 -35.19
C GLU A 127 2.73 14.17 -34.16
N GLU A 128 2.80 15.49 -34.40
CA GLU A 128 3.41 16.44 -33.46
C GLU A 128 2.63 16.53 -32.15
N ASP A 129 1.28 16.56 -32.23
CA ASP A 129 0.41 16.60 -31.05
C ASP A 129 0.51 15.29 -30.25
N LYS A 130 0.54 14.15 -30.92
CA LYS A 130 0.73 12.85 -30.29
C LYS A 130 2.04 12.77 -29.53
N LYS A 131 3.13 13.22 -30.16
CA LYS A 131 4.46 13.25 -29.52
C LYS A 131 4.46 14.16 -28.30
N LEU A 132 3.91 15.37 -28.41
CA LEU A 132 3.83 16.33 -27.31
C LEU A 132 3.06 15.71 -26.10
N VAL A 133 1.95 15.03 -26.36
CA VAL A 133 1.15 14.38 -25.31
C VAL A 133 1.95 13.26 -24.67
N ILE A 134 2.60 12.38 -25.45
CA ILE A 134 3.42 11.27 -24.94
C ILE A 134 4.55 11.83 -24.05
N GLU A 135 5.30 12.80 -24.52
CA GLU A 135 6.39 13.42 -23.77
C GLU A 135 5.88 14.07 -22.48
N THR A 136 4.84 14.92 -22.57
CA THR A 136 4.28 15.62 -21.42
C THR A 136 3.75 14.68 -20.36
N LEU A 137 3.02 13.62 -20.74
CA LEU A 137 2.47 12.65 -19.79
C LEU A 137 3.57 11.77 -19.18
N SER A 138 4.57 11.37 -19.99
CA SER A 138 5.70 10.56 -19.50
C SER A 138 6.54 11.35 -18.49
N GLU A 139 6.80 12.64 -18.73
CA GLU A 139 7.53 13.51 -17.80
C GLU A 139 6.74 13.78 -16.50
N ARG A 140 5.41 13.92 -16.59
CA ARG A 140 4.55 14.24 -15.45
C ARG A 140 4.09 13.03 -14.66
N ALA A 141 4.25 11.84 -15.19
CA ALA A 141 3.86 10.62 -14.49
C ALA A 141 4.68 10.39 -13.22
N ASP A 142 5.94 10.90 -13.18
CA ASP A 142 6.84 10.96 -12.02
C ASP A 142 6.73 9.73 -11.08
N GLY A 143 6.62 8.55 -11.68
CA GLY A 143 6.53 7.30 -10.94
C GLY A 143 5.16 6.98 -10.31
N MET A 144 4.07 7.58 -10.82
CA MET A 144 2.70 7.17 -10.43
C MET A 144 2.40 5.73 -10.80
#